data_64422b2793419fef347fae0cc27ae790
#
_entry.id   64422b2793419fef347fae0cc27ae790
#
_cell.length_a   1.000
_cell.length_b   1.000
_cell.length_c   1.000
_cell.angle_alpha   90.00
_cell.angle_beta   90.00
_cell.angle_gamma   90.00
#
_symmetry.space_group_name_H-M   'P 1'
#
loop_
_entity.id
_entity.type
_entity.pdbx_description
1 polymer ?
#
loop_
_entity_poly.entity_id
_entity_poly.type
_entity_poly.pdbx_seq_one_letter_code
_entity_poly.pdbx_strand_id
1 'polypeptide(L)'
;MSIPKAKKYISDFEQLGFGMFVHWGLYSQLGRGEWVCFMENMNMPDYEKLMNTFTAEDFDAEKLVLTAKNAGCKYITLTTRHHEGFSLYDTCGLSDFDAPHSPAKRDLIREYVDACSKHGIVPFFYHTTLDWHTPLFKNDFDAYLEYLRKSVEVLCKNYGKIGGLWFDGNWSKPEGTDWKEDELYKTIRKYQPEAIIVNNTGLGARGRVGNPEIDSVTFEQGRPTPMDREGMEKYLAAEMCQTVNDHWGIGSRDINYKSPKELIENLCLCRKVGANYLLNIGPGAQGAVDPYQSALFGLIGRWMELYGEAIYNGRPYAAGSSGNNFMLKSVDGKYLYIFVFDLGAIGNANVTVGGKYSGSIAFGNVKDEIKGIEWMDNGKKLEFVQSNDMLCMNATGYEYGSSLGVRVARAALV
;
A
#
# COMPACT_ATOMS: atom_id res chain seq x y z
N MET A 1 -6.08 24.80 17.27
CA MET A 1 -4.60 24.74 16.98
C MET A 1 -4.43 24.55 15.48
N SER A 2 -3.31 24.97 14.88
CA SER A 2 -3.12 24.82 13.42
C SER A 2 -2.58 23.42 13.08
N ILE A 3 -2.96 22.91 11.90
CA ILE A 3 -2.40 21.70 11.35
C ILE A 3 -0.97 22.02 10.85
N PRO A 4 0.06 21.22 11.20
CA PRO A 4 1.41 21.46 10.73
C PRO A 4 1.51 21.30 9.22
N LYS A 5 2.39 22.06 8.58
CA LYS A 5 2.63 21.96 7.14
C LYS A 5 3.41 20.70 6.82
N ALA A 6 2.90 19.90 5.87
CA ALA A 6 3.62 18.73 5.39
C ALA A 6 4.99 19.10 4.79
N LYS A 7 6.04 18.39 5.16
CA LYS A 7 7.31 18.44 4.42
C LYS A 7 7.09 17.93 2.99
N LYS A 8 7.86 18.45 2.03
CA LYS A 8 7.66 18.11 0.62
C LYS A 8 7.68 16.60 0.36
N TYR A 9 8.63 15.87 0.89
CA TYR A 9 8.73 14.43 0.68
C TYR A 9 7.54 13.63 1.25
N ILE A 10 6.91 14.12 2.34
CA ILE A 10 5.68 13.53 2.90
C ILE A 10 4.48 13.81 1.98
N SER A 11 4.39 15.05 1.47
CA SER A 11 3.36 15.40 0.49
C SER A 11 3.51 14.65 -0.82
N ASP A 12 4.76 14.46 -1.27
CA ASP A 12 5.06 13.66 -2.47
C ASP A 12 4.64 12.19 -2.25
N PHE A 13 4.87 11.62 -1.06
CA PHE A 13 4.42 10.27 -0.72
C PHE A 13 2.90 10.15 -0.74
N GLU A 14 2.16 11.08 -0.14
CA GLU A 14 0.69 11.09 -0.18
C GLU A 14 0.16 11.16 -1.63
N GLN A 15 0.91 11.81 -2.54
CA GLN A 15 0.55 11.91 -3.94
C GLN A 15 0.75 10.59 -4.70
N LEU A 16 1.58 9.66 -4.21
CA LEU A 16 1.72 8.34 -4.82
C LEU A 16 0.40 7.55 -4.78
N GLY A 17 -0.39 7.70 -3.74
CA GLY A 17 -1.78 7.27 -3.62
C GLY A 17 -2.02 5.77 -3.60
N PHE A 18 -1.39 5.00 -4.50
CA PHE A 18 -1.56 3.56 -4.65
C PHE A 18 -0.21 2.87 -4.85
N GLY A 19 0.05 1.82 -4.07
CA GLY A 19 1.25 1.01 -4.11
C GLY A 19 0.98 -0.49 -4.05
N MET A 20 1.97 -1.28 -4.42
CA MET A 20 1.98 -2.73 -4.30
C MET A 20 2.90 -3.15 -3.15
N PHE A 21 2.39 -3.97 -2.23
CA PHE A 21 3.19 -4.66 -1.23
C PHE A 21 3.57 -6.04 -1.77
N VAL A 22 4.76 -6.52 -1.45
CA VAL A 22 5.23 -7.84 -1.88
C VAL A 22 5.84 -8.57 -0.71
N HIS A 23 5.20 -9.67 -0.31
CA HIS A 23 5.72 -10.56 0.72
C HIS A 23 6.29 -11.82 0.08
N TRP A 24 7.62 -11.91 0.02
CA TRP A 24 8.34 -13.04 -0.54
C TRP A 24 9.60 -13.35 0.26
N GLY A 25 9.85 -14.63 0.51
CA GLY A 25 10.97 -15.12 1.30
C GLY A 25 11.02 -16.66 1.28
N LEU A 26 11.78 -17.28 2.17
CA LEU A 26 11.89 -18.74 2.25
C LEU A 26 10.54 -19.43 2.51
N TYR A 27 9.66 -18.79 3.29
CA TYR A 27 8.30 -19.27 3.57
C TYR A 27 7.48 -19.55 2.31
N SER A 28 7.76 -18.84 1.22
CA SER A 28 7.06 -19.04 -0.04
C SER A 28 7.25 -20.44 -0.61
N GLN A 29 8.38 -21.12 -0.33
CA GLN A 29 8.63 -22.49 -0.73
C GLN A 29 7.66 -23.49 -0.06
N LEU A 30 7.15 -23.15 1.12
CA LEU A 30 6.16 -23.96 1.84
C LEU A 30 4.73 -23.68 1.37
N GLY A 31 4.46 -22.52 0.78
CA GLY A 31 3.14 -22.15 0.24
C GLY A 31 2.01 -22.11 1.26
N ARG A 32 2.33 -21.75 2.51
CA ARG A 32 1.39 -21.75 3.66
C ARG A 32 1.41 -20.45 4.46
N GLY A 33 1.74 -19.34 3.77
CA GLY A 33 1.84 -18.02 4.37
C GLY A 33 3.19 -17.74 5.03
N GLU A 34 3.44 -16.49 5.34
CA GLU A 34 4.73 -15.98 5.85
C GLU A 34 4.98 -16.34 7.33
N TRP A 35 3.94 -16.68 8.08
CA TRP A 35 4.03 -17.08 9.49
C TRP A 35 4.17 -18.58 9.68
N VAL A 36 4.30 -19.38 8.63
CA VAL A 36 4.30 -20.86 8.69
C VAL A 36 5.31 -21.41 9.70
N CYS A 37 6.52 -20.84 9.74
CA CYS A 37 7.55 -21.29 10.69
C CYS A 37 7.06 -21.19 12.15
N PHE A 38 6.45 -20.08 12.51
CA PHE A 38 5.93 -19.85 13.85
C PHE A 38 4.65 -20.65 14.13
N MET A 39 3.69 -20.64 13.21
CA MET A 39 2.38 -21.31 13.38
C MET A 39 2.48 -22.82 13.48
N GLU A 40 3.44 -23.42 12.80
CA GLU A 40 3.67 -24.87 12.82
C GLU A 40 4.78 -25.30 13.79
N ASN A 41 5.29 -24.35 14.62
CA ASN A 41 6.36 -24.61 15.58
C ASN A 41 7.59 -25.30 14.95
N MET A 42 7.96 -24.89 13.73
CA MET A 42 9.13 -25.44 13.06
C MET A 42 10.39 -25.04 13.83
N ASN A 43 11.32 -25.97 14.02
CA ASN A 43 12.60 -25.60 14.58
C ASN A 43 13.45 -24.85 13.54
N MET A 44 14.19 -23.85 13.99
CA MET A 44 14.96 -22.99 13.09
C MET A 44 16.03 -23.76 12.29
N PRO A 45 16.78 -24.75 12.85
CA PRO A 45 17.73 -25.56 12.08
C PRO A 45 17.11 -26.33 10.90
N ASP A 46 15.84 -26.72 10.97
CA ASP A 46 15.15 -27.35 9.83
C ASP A 46 14.63 -26.31 8.85
N TYR A 47 14.15 -25.17 9.34
CA TYR A 47 13.69 -24.06 8.51
C TYR A 47 14.85 -23.48 7.65
N GLU A 48 16.03 -23.30 8.23
CA GLU A 48 17.23 -22.83 7.54
C GLU A 48 17.59 -23.66 6.31
N LYS A 49 17.28 -24.97 6.30
CA LYS A 49 17.53 -25.84 5.15
C LYS A 49 16.78 -25.42 3.89
N LEU A 50 15.69 -24.65 4.02
CA LEU A 50 14.98 -24.09 2.87
C LEU A 50 15.87 -23.16 2.03
N MET A 51 16.88 -22.55 2.64
CA MET A 51 17.87 -21.77 1.90
C MET A 51 18.60 -22.60 0.86
N ASN A 52 18.85 -23.91 1.12
CA ASN A 52 19.58 -24.81 0.20
C ASN A 52 18.80 -25.13 -1.09
N THR A 53 17.52 -24.81 -1.13
CA THR A 53 16.63 -25.03 -2.30
C THR A 53 16.10 -23.73 -2.88
N PHE A 54 16.53 -22.58 -2.33
CA PHE A 54 16.11 -21.27 -2.79
C PHE A 54 16.94 -20.84 -4.01
N THR A 55 16.39 -21.08 -5.21
CA THR A 55 17.05 -20.76 -6.49
C THR A 55 16.63 -19.41 -7.06
N ALA A 56 15.47 -18.88 -6.66
CA ALA A 56 14.86 -17.68 -7.21
C ALA A 56 14.80 -17.69 -8.76
N GLU A 57 14.67 -18.87 -9.38
CA GLU A 57 14.77 -19.04 -10.84
C GLU A 57 13.60 -18.42 -11.61
N ASP A 58 12.45 -18.27 -10.94
CA ASP A 58 11.25 -17.68 -11.52
C ASP A 58 11.12 -16.17 -11.17
N PHE A 59 12.07 -15.62 -10.39
CA PHE A 59 12.04 -14.21 -10.02
C PHE A 59 12.48 -13.34 -11.19
N ASP A 60 11.52 -12.60 -11.71
CA ASP A 60 11.69 -11.58 -12.73
C ASP A 60 11.26 -10.22 -12.15
N ALA A 61 12.26 -9.41 -11.78
CA ALA A 61 12.04 -8.10 -11.18
C ALA A 61 11.29 -7.14 -12.12
N GLU A 62 11.53 -7.23 -13.42
CA GLU A 62 10.83 -6.40 -14.41
C GLU A 62 9.36 -6.77 -14.51
N LYS A 63 9.03 -8.06 -14.56
CA LYS A 63 7.65 -8.55 -14.56
C LYS A 63 6.91 -8.14 -13.28
N LEU A 64 7.57 -8.24 -12.12
CA LEU A 64 7.02 -7.79 -10.84
C LEU A 64 6.66 -6.30 -10.89
N VAL A 65 7.61 -5.46 -11.32
CA VAL A 65 7.43 -4.01 -11.40
C VAL A 65 6.37 -3.63 -12.43
N LEU A 66 6.33 -4.31 -13.58
CA LEU A 66 5.30 -4.08 -14.60
C LEU A 66 3.90 -4.48 -14.11
N THR A 67 3.77 -5.52 -13.28
CA THR A 67 2.49 -5.86 -12.64
C THR A 67 1.95 -4.69 -11.83
N ALA A 68 2.78 -4.07 -11.00
CA ALA A 68 2.42 -2.88 -10.23
C ALA A 68 2.11 -1.68 -11.13
N LYS A 69 2.99 -1.39 -12.08
CA LYS A 69 2.85 -0.24 -13.00
C LYS A 69 1.56 -0.31 -13.80
N ASN A 70 1.25 -1.46 -14.36
CA ASN A 70 0.04 -1.69 -15.16
C ASN A 70 -1.25 -1.59 -14.32
N ALA A 71 -1.16 -1.87 -13.02
CA ALA A 71 -2.25 -1.62 -12.08
C ALA A 71 -2.43 -0.15 -11.70
N GLY A 72 -1.51 0.72 -12.10
CA GLY A 72 -1.49 2.13 -11.71
C GLY A 72 -0.75 2.41 -10.40
N CYS A 73 -0.04 1.44 -9.81
CA CYS A 73 0.79 1.70 -8.64
C CYS A 73 1.92 2.67 -8.97
N LYS A 74 2.28 3.51 -8.01
CA LYS A 74 3.39 4.47 -8.13
C LYS A 74 4.61 4.07 -7.31
N TYR A 75 4.45 3.15 -6.37
CA TYR A 75 5.51 2.62 -5.54
C TYR A 75 5.28 1.13 -5.25
N ILE A 76 6.34 0.46 -4.86
CA ILE A 76 6.31 -0.93 -4.40
C ILE A 76 7.06 -1.00 -3.09
N THR A 77 6.51 -1.74 -2.11
CA THR A 77 7.20 -2.10 -0.88
C THR A 77 7.49 -3.59 -0.92
N LEU A 78 8.77 -3.98 -0.99
CA LEU A 78 9.19 -5.39 -1.03
C LEU A 78 9.83 -5.79 0.30
N THR A 79 9.50 -6.97 0.82
CA THR A 79 10.16 -7.54 2.00
C THR A 79 11.63 -7.81 1.68
N THR A 80 12.53 -6.99 2.21
CA THR A 80 13.98 -7.23 2.12
C THR A 80 14.43 -8.32 3.07
N ARG A 81 13.80 -8.40 4.24
CA ARG A 81 13.89 -9.46 5.24
C ARG A 81 12.59 -9.49 6.04
N HIS A 82 11.95 -10.65 6.18
CA HIS A 82 10.80 -10.86 7.03
C HIS A 82 11.22 -11.50 8.37
N HIS A 83 10.29 -11.87 9.24
CA HIS A 83 10.56 -12.34 10.61
C HIS A 83 11.41 -13.61 10.69
N GLU A 84 11.45 -14.42 9.65
CA GLU A 84 12.30 -15.62 9.59
C GLU A 84 13.80 -15.33 9.44
N GLY A 85 14.17 -14.06 9.20
CA GLY A 85 15.55 -13.58 9.21
C GLY A 85 16.32 -13.75 7.89
N PHE A 86 15.73 -14.37 6.84
CA PHE A 86 16.37 -14.52 5.54
C PHE A 86 16.35 -13.20 4.75
N SER A 87 17.52 -12.77 4.29
CA SER A 87 17.69 -11.51 3.55
C SER A 87 17.69 -11.75 2.04
N LEU A 88 16.84 -11.03 1.29
CA LEU A 88 16.82 -11.09 -0.18
C LEU A 88 17.93 -10.24 -0.83
N TYR A 89 18.72 -9.53 -0.05
CA TYR A 89 19.80 -8.62 -0.46
C TYR A 89 21.16 -9.11 0.04
N ASP A 90 22.23 -8.59 -0.56
CA ASP A 90 23.59 -8.79 -0.07
C ASP A 90 23.78 -8.08 1.27
N THR A 91 23.92 -8.84 2.34
CA THR A 91 24.11 -8.34 3.70
C THR A 91 25.48 -7.74 3.94
N CYS A 92 26.39 -7.80 2.97
CA CYS A 92 27.78 -7.35 3.08
C CYS A 92 28.54 -8.01 4.26
N GLY A 93 28.28 -9.29 4.49
CA GLY A 93 28.94 -10.10 5.53
C GLY A 93 28.37 -9.94 6.94
N LEU A 94 27.19 -9.33 7.09
CA LEU A 94 26.49 -9.30 8.38
C LEU A 94 25.86 -10.66 8.71
N SER A 95 25.48 -11.44 7.69
CA SER A 95 24.90 -12.78 7.83
C SER A 95 25.12 -13.54 6.53
N ASP A 96 25.33 -14.87 6.62
CA ASP A 96 25.32 -15.77 5.46
C ASP A 96 23.91 -16.31 5.17
N PHE A 97 22.91 -15.95 5.97
CA PHE A 97 21.51 -16.32 5.76
C PHE A 97 20.83 -15.33 4.82
N ASP A 98 21.28 -15.32 3.56
CA ASP A 98 20.83 -14.40 2.52
C ASP A 98 20.80 -15.05 1.12
N ALA A 99 20.17 -14.36 0.17
CA ALA A 99 20.02 -14.86 -1.20
C ALA A 99 21.35 -15.01 -1.95
N PRO A 100 22.36 -14.15 -1.82
CA PRO A 100 23.69 -14.38 -2.41
C PRO A 100 24.40 -15.66 -1.95
N HIS A 101 24.18 -16.10 -0.71
CA HIS A 101 24.76 -17.35 -0.19
C HIS A 101 23.90 -18.58 -0.50
N SER A 102 22.65 -18.41 -0.91
CA SER A 102 21.77 -19.48 -1.40
C SER A 102 22.14 -19.96 -2.81
N PRO A 103 21.53 -21.03 -3.34
CA PRO A 103 21.66 -21.40 -4.75
C PRO A 103 21.27 -20.32 -5.75
N ALA A 104 20.48 -19.33 -5.36
CA ALA A 104 20.15 -18.18 -6.21
C ALA A 104 21.39 -17.39 -6.64
N LYS A 105 22.38 -17.21 -5.76
CA LYS A 105 23.60 -16.43 -6.02
C LYS A 105 23.35 -15.02 -6.57
N ARG A 106 22.24 -14.42 -6.15
CA ARG A 106 21.75 -13.13 -6.68
C ARG A 106 21.45 -12.16 -5.53
N ASP A 107 21.69 -10.88 -5.75
CA ASP A 107 21.13 -9.79 -4.94
C ASP A 107 19.79 -9.37 -5.57
N LEU A 108 18.72 -9.95 -5.04
CA LEU A 108 17.37 -9.78 -5.60
C LEU A 108 16.81 -8.36 -5.35
N ILE A 109 17.28 -7.69 -4.31
CA ILE A 109 16.90 -6.31 -4.03
C ILE A 109 17.58 -5.34 -5.00
N ARG A 110 18.80 -5.62 -5.44
CA ARG A 110 19.46 -4.85 -6.51
C ARG A 110 18.65 -4.92 -7.80
N GLU A 111 18.27 -6.12 -8.22
CA GLU A 111 17.47 -6.33 -9.42
C GLU A 111 16.11 -5.61 -9.33
N TYR A 112 15.46 -5.70 -8.17
CA TYR A 112 14.21 -5.00 -7.91
C TYR A 112 14.33 -3.47 -8.03
N VAL A 113 15.35 -2.87 -7.41
CA VAL A 113 15.58 -1.42 -7.48
C VAL A 113 15.90 -0.95 -8.88
N ASP A 114 16.71 -1.72 -9.61
CA ASP A 114 17.08 -1.40 -11.00
C ASP A 114 15.85 -1.45 -11.92
N ALA A 115 14.97 -2.45 -11.74
CA ALA A 115 13.69 -2.53 -12.45
C ALA A 115 12.74 -1.36 -12.08
N CYS A 116 12.65 -1.01 -10.80
CA CYS A 116 11.88 0.16 -10.36
C CYS A 116 12.37 1.45 -11.03
N SER A 117 13.68 1.67 -11.04
CA SER A 117 14.30 2.83 -11.69
C SER A 117 13.99 2.88 -13.18
N LYS A 118 14.13 1.76 -13.88
CA LYS A 118 13.83 1.62 -15.32
C LYS A 118 12.39 2.01 -15.66
N HIS A 119 11.44 1.66 -14.79
CA HIS A 119 10.01 1.86 -15.05
C HIS A 119 9.38 3.06 -14.35
N GLY A 120 10.16 3.84 -13.60
CA GLY A 120 9.69 5.03 -12.89
C GLY A 120 8.75 4.72 -11.72
N ILE A 121 8.97 3.58 -11.07
CA ILE A 121 8.29 3.17 -9.83
C ILE A 121 9.20 3.49 -8.65
N VAL A 122 8.65 3.99 -7.55
CA VAL A 122 9.43 4.32 -6.35
C VAL A 122 9.63 3.06 -5.50
N PRO A 123 10.90 2.60 -5.26
CA PRO A 123 11.16 1.44 -4.43
C PRO A 123 11.08 1.78 -2.94
N PHE A 124 10.35 1.00 -2.18
CA PHE A 124 10.32 0.98 -0.73
C PHE A 124 10.77 -0.38 -0.21
N PHE A 125 11.34 -0.42 0.97
CA PHE A 125 11.82 -1.62 1.62
C PHE A 125 11.04 -1.91 2.89
N TYR A 126 10.35 -3.06 2.96
CA TYR A 126 9.96 -3.60 4.24
C TYR A 126 11.17 -4.26 4.89
N HIS A 127 11.38 -4.00 6.16
CA HIS A 127 12.43 -4.63 6.94
C HIS A 127 11.94 -4.96 8.35
N THR A 128 11.99 -6.24 8.71
CA THR A 128 11.55 -6.68 10.03
C THR A 128 12.41 -6.11 11.15
N THR A 129 11.78 -5.79 12.27
CA THR A 129 12.47 -5.52 13.55
C THR A 129 12.48 -6.74 14.46
N LEU A 130 11.61 -7.73 14.20
CA LEU A 130 11.59 -9.06 14.83
C LEU A 130 12.46 -10.02 14.01
N ASP A 131 13.20 -10.91 14.68
CA ASP A 131 14.01 -11.91 14.00
C ASP A 131 13.97 -13.24 14.76
N TRP A 132 13.44 -14.26 14.10
CA TRP A 132 13.33 -15.61 14.69
C TRP A 132 14.62 -16.41 14.53
N HIS A 133 15.45 -16.07 13.53
CA HIS A 133 16.66 -16.80 13.17
C HIS A 133 17.83 -16.48 14.08
N THR A 134 18.17 -15.18 14.21
CA THR A 134 19.34 -14.83 14.99
C THR A 134 19.14 -15.04 16.50
N PRO A 135 20.05 -15.78 17.17
CA PRO A 135 19.96 -15.93 18.62
C PRO A 135 20.12 -14.61 19.38
N LEU A 136 20.70 -13.58 18.78
CA LEU A 136 20.87 -12.27 19.41
C LEU A 136 19.54 -11.66 19.85
N PHE A 137 18.48 -11.85 19.07
CA PHE A 137 17.15 -11.29 19.41
C PHE A 137 16.64 -11.73 20.78
N LYS A 138 16.98 -12.95 21.22
CA LYS A 138 16.58 -13.52 22.50
C LYS A 138 17.64 -13.34 23.57
N ASN A 139 18.92 -13.50 23.22
CA ASN A 139 20.01 -13.67 24.17
C ASN A 139 20.81 -12.38 24.44
N ASP A 140 20.86 -11.45 23.46
CA ASP A 140 21.57 -10.17 23.57
C ASP A 140 20.87 -9.14 22.69
N PHE A 141 19.85 -8.50 23.26
CA PHE A 141 19.00 -7.59 22.52
C PHE A 141 19.73 -6.31 22.08
N ASP A 142 20.70 -5.82 22.85
CA ASP A 142 21.51 -4.67 22.44
C ASP A 142 22.40 -4.97 21.24
N ALA A 143 23.05 -6.13 21.22
CA ALA A 143 23.79 -6.59 20.06
C ALA A 143 22.87 -6.83 18.85
N TYR A 144 21.66 -7.31 19.08
CA TYR A 144 20.65 -7.44 18.04
C TYR A 144 20.26 -6.08 17.42
N LEU A 145 20.02 -5.06 18.25
CA LEU A 145 19.66 -3.73 17.76
C LEU A 145 20.79 -3.09 16.94
N GLU A 146 22.04 -3.35 17.30
CA GLU A 146 23.20 -2.94 16.49
C GLU A 146 23.26 -3.70 15.15
N TYR A 147 22.95 -5.00 15.14
CA TYR A 147 22.84 -5.80 13.92
C TYR A 147 21.71 -5.27 13.02
N LEU A 148 20.54 -4.99 13.59
CA LEU A 148 19.40 -4.39 12.87
C LEU A 148 19.79 -3.05 12.24
N ARG A 149 20.42 -2.17 13.01
CA ARG A 149 20.87 -0.86 12.54
C ARG A 149 21.86 -0.98 11.38
N LYS A 150 22.84 -1.90 11.47
CA LYS A 150 23.80 -2.17 10.39
C LYS A 150 23.11 -2.74 9.13
N SER A 151 22.14 -3.61 9.30
CA SER A 151 21.35 -4.14 8.19
C SER A 151 20.63 -3.02 7.41
N VAL A 152 20.01 -2.09 8.16
CA VAL A 152 19.35 -0.92 7.58
C VAL A 152 20.36 0.05 6.95
N GLU A 153 21.54 0.21 7.54
CA GLU A 153 22.62 1.02 6.96
C GLU A 153 23.06 0.48 5.60
N VAL A 154 23.21 -0.85 5.45
CA VAL A 154 23.51 -1.50 4.14
C VAL A 154 22.45 -1.14 3.12
N LEU A 155 21.16 -1.29 3.45
CA LEU A 155 20.05 -0.96 2.57
C LEU A 155 20.03 0.52 2.16
N CYS A 156 20.30 1.42 3.10
CA CYS A 156 20.31 2.86 2.82
C CYS A 156 21.51 3.32 1.97
N LYS A 157 22.64 2.61 2.02
CA LYS A 157 23.88 3.00 1.31
C LYS A 157 23.98 2.41 -0.09
N ASN A 158 23.57 1.16 -0.26
CA ASN A 158 23.97 0.38 -1.42
C ASN A 158 22.95 0.39 -2.57
N TYR A 159 21.71 0.80 -2.35
CA TYR A 159 20.61 0.64 -3.31
C TYR A 159 20.14 1.96 -3.95
N GLY A 160 20.95 3.03 -3.87
CA GLY A 160 20.63 4.33 -4.44
C GLY A 160 19.52 5.06 -3.67
N LYS A 161 18.78 5.95 -4.33
CA LYS A 161 17.68 6.67 -3.70
C LYS A 161 16.46 5.76 -3.59
N ILE A 162 15.96 5.59 -2.36
CA ILE A 162 14.74 4.83 -2.05
C ILE A 162 13.62 5.76 -1.60
N GLY A 163 12.37 5.33 -1.77
CA GLY A 163 11.20 6.07 -1.30
C GLY A 163 11.01 6.01 0.21
N GLY A 164 11.35 4.87 0.83
CA GLY A 164 11.23 4.72 2.28
C GLY A 164 11.53 3.33 2.81
N LEU A 165 11.47 3.23 4.14
CA LEU A 165 11.55 1.97 4.87
C LEU A 165 10.28 1.76 5.69
N TRP A 166 9.78 0.53 5.64
CA TRP A 166 8.59 0.06 6.31
C TRP A 166 8.96 -1.00 7.34
N PHE A 167 8.87 -0.68 8.62
CA PHE A 167 9.26 -1.55 9.72
C PHE A 167 8.07 -2.27 10.33
N ASP A 168 8.32 -3.49 10.80
CA ASP A 168 7.34 -4.31 11.47
C ASP A 168 8.00 -5.25 12.49
N GLY A 169 7.32 -5.47 13.63
CA GLY A 169 7.77 -6.41 14.63
C GLY A 169 8.00 -5.83 16.04
N ASN A 170 7.94 -4.50 16.24
CA ASN A 170 8.14 -3.91 17.56
C ASN A 170 7.13 -4.41 18.61
N TRP A 171 5.94 -4.80 18.19
CA TRP A 171 4.90 -5.42 19.00
C TRP A 171 5.29 -6.80 19.56
N SER A 172 6.38 -7.41 19.10
CA SER A 172 6.87 -8.73 19.56
C SER A 172 7.57 -8.70 20.93
N LYS A 173 7.88 -7.52 21.44
CA LYS A 173 8.42 -7.30 22.78
C LYS A 173 7.38 -6.60 23.66
N PRO A 174 7.51 -6.68 24.98
CA PRO A 174 6.64 -5.96 25.89
C PRO A 174 6.57 -4.46 25.60
N GLU A 175 5.41 -3.85 25.86
CA GLU A 175 5.25 -2.40 25.74
C GLU A 175 6.27 -1.66 26.62
N GLY A 176 6.87 -0.61 26.09
CA GLY A 176 7.93 0.14 26.76
C GLY A 176 9.34 -0.42 26.56
N THR A 177 9.51 -1.52 25.80
CA THR A 177 10.85 -1.97 25.39
C THR A 177 11.54 -0.88 24.56
N ASP A 178 12.76 -0.50 24.94
CA ASP A 178 13.57 0.43 24.16
C ASP A 178 14.14 -0.26 22.91
N TRP A 179 13.61 0.08 21.76
CA TRP A 179 14.05 -0.39 20.46
C TRP A 179 15.18 0.46 19.86
N LYS A 180 15.66 1.47 20.58
CA LYS A 180 16.65 2.45 20.09
C LYS A 180 16.28 3.03 18.72
N GLU A 181 14.99 3.31 18.53
CA GLU A 181 14.45 3.79 17.26
C GLU A 181 15.09 5.10 16.80
N ASP A 182 15.43 5.98 17.73
CA ASP A 182 16.10 7.25 17.42
C ASP A 182 17.45 7.03 16.73
N GLU A 183 18.24 6.04 17.19
CA GLU A 183 19.51 5.68 16.56
C GLU A 183 19.31 5.04 15.18
N LEU A 184 18.31 4.18 15.06
CA LEU A 184 17.94 3.53 13.80
C LEU A 184 17.49 4.57 12.77
N TYR A 185 16.57 5.46 13.15
CA TYR A 185 16.02 6.47 12.24
C TYR A 185 17.04 7.56 11.92
N LYS A 186 17.91 7.92 12.85
CA LYS A 186 19.05 8.79 12.58
C LYS A 186 20.00 8.20 11.53
N THR A 187 20.19 6.88 11.54
CA THR A 187 20.98 6.19 10.50
C THR A 187 20.30 6.35 9.13
N ILE A 188 18.98 6.17 9.05
CA ILE A 188 18.22 6.38 7.81
C ILE A 188 18.38 7.82 7.33
N ARG A 189 18.11 8.80 8.19
CA ARG A 189 18.20 10.23 7.83
C ARG A 189 19.60 10.65 7.35
N LYS A 190 20.63 10.00 7.85
CA LYS A 190 22.02 10.26 7.44
C LYS A 190 22.27 9.92 5.97
N TYR A 191 21.71 8.82 5.47
CA TYR A 191 21.96 8.32 4.12
C TYR A 191 20.81 8.59 3.15
N GLN A 192 19.59 8.64 3.67
CA GLN A 192 18.34 8.83 2.93
C GLN A 192 17.46 9.89 3.64
N PRO A 193 17.82 11.18 3.57
CA PRO A 193 17.18 12.22 4.38
C PRO A 193 15.69 12.43 4.08
N GLU A 194 15.25 12.09 2.86
CA GLU A 194 13.87 12.22 2.41
C GLU A 194 13.11 10.88 2.35
N ALA A 195 13.73 9.76 2.75
CA ALA A 195 13.04 8.48 2.78
C ALA A 195 11.91 8.50 3.81
N ILE A 196 10.74 8.02 3.42
CA ILE A 196 9.60 7.85 4.32
C ILE A 196 9.92 6.77 5.34
N ILE A 197 9.71 7.05 6.61
CA ILE A 197 9.84 6.09 7.70
C ILE A 197 8.44 5.69 8.15
N VAL A 198 8.13 4.40 8.00
CA VAL A 198 6.90 3.77 8.48
C VAL A 198 7.26 2.71 9.49
N ASN A 199 6.55 2.65 10.60
CA ASN A 199 6.66 1.55 11.55
C ASN A 199 5.26 1.05 11.92
N ASN A 200 5.01 -0.24 11.68
CA ASN A 200 3.73 -0.85 11.99
C ASN A 200 3.55 -1.01 13.49
N THR A 201 2.53 -0.38 14.03
CA THR A 201 2.24 -0.40 15.46
C THR A 201 1.56 -1.70 15.93
N GLY A 202 1.29 -2.61 14.99
CA GLY A 202 0.65 -3.90 15.22
C GLY A 202 -0.85 -3.94 14.95
N LEU A 203 -1.41 -5.14 14.94
CA LEU A 203 -2.76 -5.45 14.45
C LEU A 203 -3.88 -4.69 15.17
N GLY A 204 -3.74 -4.39 16.44
CA GLY A 204 -4.76 -3.68 17.25
C GLY A 204 -4.58 -2.16 17.32
N ALA A 205 -3.51 -1.60 16.76
CA ALA A 205 -3.10 -0.21 17.00
C ALA A 205 -3.12 0.65 15.74
N ARG A 206 -4.13 0.47 14.89
CA ARG A 206 -4.29 1.18 13.60
C ARG A 206 -4.28 2.69 13.78
N GLY A 207 -3.42 3.38 13.01
CA GLY A 207 -3.30 4.83 13.07
C GLY A 207 -2.57 5.37 14.30
N ARG A 208 -1.99 4.50 15.15
CA ARG A 208 -1.20 4.92 16.30
C ARG A 208 0.06 5.66 15.86
N VAL A 209 0.32 6.79 16.48
CA VAL A 209 1.58 7.51 16.35
C VAL A 209 2.60 6.85 17.29
N GLY A 210 3.71 6.44 16.72
CA GLY A 210 4.85 5.89 17.46
C GLY A 210 5.93 6.94 17.72
N ASN A 211 7.17 6.63 17.35
CA ASN A 211 8.31 7.55 17.44
C ASN A 211 8.07 8.83 16.64
N PRO A 212 8.50 10.03 17.11
CA PRO A 212 8.32 11.31 16.40
C PRO A 212 8.95 11.38 15.00
N GLU A 213 9.95 10.55 14.71
CA GLU A 213 10.61 10.51 13.38
C GLU A 213 9.81 9.77 12.30
N ILE A 214 8.77 8.98 12.64
CA ILE A 214 7.94 8.35 11.61
C ILE A 214 7.24 9.41 10.75
N ASP A 215 7.01 9.08 9.48
CA ASP A 215 6.41 9.99 8.50
C ASP A 215 4.99 9.56 8.10
N SER A 216 4.63 8.30 8.34
CA SER A 216 3.30 7.77 8.06
C SER A 216 2.87 6.79 9.14
N VAL A 217 1.59 6.84 9.50
CA VAL A 217 0.95 5.81 10.32
C VAL A 217 0.35 4.72 9.45
N THR A 218 0.14 3.54 10.03
CA THR A 218 -0.39 2.36 9.33
C THR A 218 -1.81 2.00 9.78
N PHE A 219 -2.59 1.48 8.84
CA PHE A 219 -3.90 0.87 9.06
C PHE A 219 -3.89 -0.53 8.45
N GLU A 220 -3.35 -1.48 9.20
CA GLU A 220 -3.25 -2.86 8.71
C GLU A 220 -4.61 -3.55 8.66
N GLN A 221 -4.96 -4.13 7.50
CA GLN A 221 -6.20 -4.89 7.24
C GLN A 221 -7.49 -4.15 7.65
N GLY A 222 -7.45 -2.80 7.73
CA GLY A 222 -8.60 -2.01 8.14
C GLY A 222 -8.65 -0.65 7.48
N ARG A 223 -9.87 -0.20 7.17
CA ARG A 223 -10.08 1.11 6.53
C ARG A 223 -9.57 2.23 7.43
N PRO A 224 -8.81 3.17 6.87
CA PRO A 224 -8.30 4.29 7.65
C PRO A 224 -9.44 5.23 8.08
N THR A 225 -9.28 5.77 9.28
CA THR A 225 -10.11 6.89 9.77
C THR A 225 -9.43 8.22 9.42
N PRO A 226 -10.19 9.33 9.33
CA PRO A 226 -9.59 10.64 9.23
C PRO A 226 -8.62 10.88 10.39
N MET A 227 -7.41 11.32 10.07
CA MET A 227 -6.44 11.68 11.11
C MET A 227 -6.68 13.11 11.60
N ASP A 228 -6.79 13.27 12.92
CA ASP A 228 -6.68 14.58 13.54
C ASP A 228 -5.20 14.97 13.65
N ARG A 229 -4.80 15.96 12.87
CA ARG A 229 -3.45 16.49 12.83
C ARG A 229 -3.34 17.84 13.57
N GLU A 230 -4.43 18.30 14.17
CA GLU A 230 -4.44 19.58 14.85
C GLU A 230 -3.58 19.55 16.11
N GLY A 231 -2.63 20.46 16.19
CA GLY A 231 -1.70 20.54 17.32
C GLY A 231 -0.56 19.51 17.33
N MET A 232 -0.45 18.67 16.31
CA MET A 232 0.74 17.80 16.16
C MET A 232 1.99 18.65 15.88
N GLU A 233 3.16 18.19 16.35
CA GLU A 233 4.45 18.83 16.06
C GLU A 233 4.88 18.65 14.60
N LYS A 234 4.51 17.51 13.99
CA LYS A 234 4.87 17.12 12.64
C LYS A 234 3.62 16.61 11.89
N TYR A 235 3.52 16.96 10.60
CA TYR A 235 2.53 16.37 9.73
C TYR A 235 2.86 14.89 9.45
N LEU A 236 1.88 14.02 9.62
CA LEU A 236 1.99 12.59 9.33
C LEU A 236 1.08 12.21 8.17
N ALA A 237 1.61 11.45 7.23
CA ALA A 237 0.81 10.74 6.25
C ALA A 237 0.11 9.53 6.88
N ALA A 238 -0.75 8.87 6.12
CA ALA A 238 -1.41 7.63 6.51
C ALA A 238 -1.39 6.64 5.34
N GLU A 239 -1.30 5.36 5.66
CA GLU A 239 -1.30 4.28 4.69
C GLU A 239 -2.09 3.08 5.22
N MET A 240 -2.97 2.52 4.40
CA MET A 240 -3.62 1.24 4.66
C MET A 240 -2.87 0.16 3.90
N CYS A 241 -2.41 -0.89 4.59
CA CYS A 241 -1.92 -2.10 3.93
C CYS A 241 -2.94 -3.23 4.06
N GLN A 242 -3.15 -3.96 2.96
CA GLN A 242 -4.15 -5.03 2.88
C GLN A 242 -3.69 -6.14 1.95
N THR A 243 -4.07 -7.39 2.27
CA THR A 243 -3.86 -8.55 1.41
C THR A 243 -4.95 -8.71 0.37
N VAL A 244 -4.63 -9.33 -0.77
CA VAL A 244 -5.63 -9.70 -1.79
C VAL A 244 -6.49 -10.89 -1.36
N ASN A 245 -5.97 -11.74 -0.46
CA ASN A 245 -6.62 -12.91 0.16
C ASN A 245 -6.38 -12.90 1.68
N ASP A 246 -6.28 -14.05 2.34
CA ASP A 246 -6.14 -14.12 3.80
C ASP A 246 -4.67 -14.08 4.29
N HIS A 247 -3.68 -14.20 3.39
CA HIS A 247 -2.25 -14.28 3.74
C HIS A 247 -1.42 -13.16 3.08
N TRP A 248 -0.33 -12.75 3.74
CA TRP A 248 0.65 -11.83 3.14
C TRP A 248 1.58 -12.57 2.18
N GLY A 249 2.25 -13.63 2.63
CA GLY A 249 2.99 -14.55 1.77
C GLY A 249 2.04 -15.50 1.04
N ILE A 250 2.54 -16.18 0.00
CA ILE A 250 1.71 -17.11 -0.76
C ILE A 250 1.10 -18.21 0.11
N GLY A 251 -0.21 -18.35 0.04
CA GLY A 251 -0.96 -19.49 0.54
C GLY A 251 -1.51 -20.28 -0.64
N SER A 252 -0.84 -21.35 -1.04
CA SER A 252 -1.16 -22.08 -2.28
C SER A 252 -2.57 -22.71 -2.29
N ARG A 253 -3.22 -22.82 -1.14
CA ARG A 253 -4.60 -23.31 -0.97
C ARG A 253 -5.57 -22.24 -0.48
N ASP A 254 -5.13 -20.98 -0.42
CA ASP A 254 -5.99 -19.86 -0.06
C ASP A 254 -6.66 -19.31 -1.32
N ILE A 255 -7.95 -19.59 -1.44
CA ILE A 255 -8.80 -19.15 -2.55
C ILE A 255 -9.74 -18.00 -2.15
N ASN A 256 -9.60 -17.46 -0.94
CA ASN A 256 -10.49 -16.43 -0.40
C ASN A 256 -10.12 -15.02 -0.90
N TYR A 257 -10.02 -14.88 -2.21
CA TYR A 257 -9.66 -13.60 -2.80
C TYR A 257 -10.78 -12.56 -2.67
N LYS A 258 -10.40 -11.36 -2.30
CA LYS A 258 -11.27 -10.19 -2.33
C LYS A 258 -11.66 -9.87 -3.77
N SER A 259 -12.88 -9.41 -3.97
CA SER A 259 -13.33 -9.03 -5.32
C SER A 259 -12.62 -7.77 -5.83
N PRO A 260 -12.43 -7.61 -7.15
CA PRO A 260 -11.91 -6.37 -7.71
C PRO A 260 -12.71 -5.14 -7.29
N LYS A 261 -14.04 -5.27 -7.15
CA LYS A 261 -14.92 -4.21 -6.66
C LYS A 261 -14.52 -3.79 -5.25
N GLU A 262 -14.34 -4.73 -4.32
CA GLU A 262 -13.97 -4.45 -2.93
C GLU A 262 -12.60 -3.77 -2.86
N LEU A 263 -11.62 -4.23 -3.64
CA LEU A 263 -10.28 -3.64 -3.67
C LEU A 263 -10.28 -2.20 -4.20
N ILE A 264 -11.06 -1.93 -5.25
CA ILE A 264 -11.26 -0.57 -5.80
C ILE A 264 -11.99 0.32 -4.78
N GLU A 265 -13.02 -0.19 -4.11
CA GLU A 265 -13.73 0.54 -3.07
C GLU A 265 -12.79 0.92 -1.90
N ASN A 266 -11.92 0.00 -1.47
CA ASN A 266 -10.95 0.25 -0.43
C ASN A 266 -9.90 1.30 -0.86
N LEU A 267 -9.41 1.25 -2.11
CA LEU A 267 -8.56 2.30 -2.67
C LEU A 267 -9.25 3.68 -2.60
N CYS A 268 -10.50 3.77 -3.06
CA CYS A 268 -11.28 5.01 -3.03
C CYS A 268 -11.47 5.52 -1.60
N LEU A 269 -11.81 4.63 -0.66
CA LEU A 269 -12.03 4.99 0.75
C LEU A 269 -10.75 5.38 1.48
N CYS A 270 -9.59 4.84 1.10
CA CYS A 270 -8.31 5.37 1.55
C CYS A 270 -8.12 6.82 1.09
N ARG A 271 -8.36 7.10 -0.19
CA ARG A 271 -8.20 8.47 -0.72
C ARG A 271 -9.21 9.45 -0.12
N LYS A 272 -10.42 8.99 0.23
CA LYS A 272 -11.44 9.80 0.94
C LYS A 272 -10.86 10.51 2.17
N VAL A 273 -9.97 9.85 2.89
CA VAL A 273 -9.36 10.38 4.13
C VAL A 273 -7.90 10.84 3.93
N GLY A 274 -7.40 10.83 2.69
CA GLY A 274 -6.03 11.24 2.35
C GLY A 274 -4.96 10.19 2.64
N ALA A 275 -5.35 8.93 2.89
CA ALA A 275 -4.41 7.83 3.06
C ALA A 275 -4.00 7.21 1.72
N ASN A 276 -2.79 6.64 1.67
CA ASN A 276 -2.37 5.77 0.59
C ASN A 276 -2.93 4.35 0.78
N TYR A 277 -3.04 3.61 -0.33
CA TYR A 277 -3.42 2.20 -0.30
C TYR A 277 -2.28 1.33 -0.80
N LEU A 278 -1.82 0.40 0.04
CA LEU A 278 -0.72 -0.52 -0.22
C LEU A 278 -1.29 -1.95 -0.27
N LEU A 279 -1.50 -2.47 -1.49
CA LEU A 279 -2.16 -3.76 -1.73
C LEU A 279 -1.11 -4.85 -1.94
N ASN A 280 -1.21 -5.92 -1.16
CA ASN A 280 -0.20 -6.98 -1.10
C ASN A 280 -0.43 -8.10 -2.11
N ILE A 281 0.67 -8.60 -2.65
CA ILE A 281 0.79 -9.89 -3.33
C ILE A 281 1.84 -10.77 -2.65
N GLY A 282 1.69 -12.09 -2.79
CA GLY A 282 2.69 -13.09 -2.36
C GLY A 282 3.20 -13.89 -3.56
N PRO A 283 4.42 -13.63 -4.05
CA PRO A 283 5.03 -14.46 -5.08
C PRO A 283 5.20 -15.92 -4.66
N GLY A 284 5.22 -16.83 -5.65
CA GLY A 284 5.42 -18.26 -5.46
C GLY A 284 6.81 -18.60 -4.95
N ALA A 285 7.06 -19.91 -4.78
CA ALA A 285 8.26 -20.48 -4.17
C ALA A 285 9.57 -19.86 -4.68
N GLN A 286 9.73 -19.77 -6.00
CA GLN A 286 10.94 -19.26 -6.64
C GLN A 286 10.79 -17.85 -7.23
N GLY A 287 9.76 -17.09 -6.77
CA GLY A 287 9.60 -15.68 -7.06
C GLY A 287 8.65 -15.33 -8.20
N ALA A 288 7.97 -16.29 -8.81
CA ALA A 288 6.97 -16.01 -9.83
C ALA A 288 5.79 -15.22 -9.25
N VAL A 289 5.37 -14.18 -9.93
CA VAL A 289 4.10 -13.50 -9.61
C VAL A 289 2.94 -14.44 -9.94
N ASP A 290 2.08 -14.70 -8.95
CA ASP A 290 0.91 -15.55 -9.12
C ASP A 290 -0.02 -15.00 -10.21
N PRO A 291 -0.45 -15.84 -11.19
CA PRO A 291 -1.28 -15.38 -12.31
C PRO A 291 -2.61 -14.76 -11.88
N TYR A 292 -3.25 -15.29 -10.84
CA TYR A 292 -4.53 -14.78 -10.36
C TYR A 292 -4.35 -13.40 -9.68
N GLN A 293 -3.32 -13.26 -8.85
CA GLN A 293 -2.97 -11.98 -8.22
C GLN A 293 -2.62 -10.94 -9.29
N SER A 294 -1.85 -11.33 -10.31
CA SER A 294 -1.54 -10.45 -11.45
C SER A 294 -2.81 -10.03 -12.21
N ALA A 295 -3.76 -10.94 -12.41
CA ALA A 295 -5.04 -10.63 -13.07
C ALA A 295 -5.89 -9.65 -12.25
N LEU A 296 -5.93 -9.80 -10.91
CA LEU A 296 -6.61 -8.85 -10.03
C LEU A 296 -6.02 -7.44 -10.17
N PHE A 297 -4.69 -7.32 -10.16
CA PHE A 297 -4.01 -6.05 -10.38
C PHE A 297 -4.32 -5.48 -11.76
N GLY A 298 -4.39 -6.32 -12.80
CA GLY A 298 -4.80 -5.91 -14.14
C GLY A 298 -6.23 -5.36 -14.22
N LEU A 299 -7.16 -5.91 -13.44
CA LEU A 299 -8.54 -5.39 -13.35
C LEU A 299 -8.59 -4.02 -12.64
N ILE A 300 -7.80 -3.85 -11.56
CA ILE A 300 -7.66 -2.54 -10.91
C ILE A 300 -7.05 -1.54 -11.90
N GLY A 301 -6.07 -1.96 -12.69
CA GLY A 301 -5.42 -1.15 -13.73
C GLY A 301 -6.42 -0.57 -14.74
N ARG A 302 -7.37 -1.36 -15.22
CA ARG A 302 -8.45 -0.88 -16.11
C ARG A 302 -9.29 0.22 -15.47
N TRP A 303 -9.57 0.13 -14.18
CA TRP A 303 -10.25 1.18 -13.44
C TRP A 303 -9.37 2.43 -13.31
N MET A 304 -8.08 2.23 -13.01
CA MET A 304 -7.11 3.32 -12.86
C MET A 304 -6.82 4.06 -14.19
N GLU A 305 -6.92 3.40 -15.34
CA GLU A 305 -6.82 4.06 -16.65
C GLU A 305 -7.90 5.13 -16.83
N LEU A 306 -9.09 4.91 -16.29
CA LEU A 306 -10.21 5.85 -16.38
C LEU A 306 -10.20 6.91 -15.30
N TYR A 307 -9.82 6.54 -14.07
CA TYR A 307 -10.05 7.36 -12.89
C TYR A 307 -8.78 7.68 -12.07
N GLY A 308 -7.62 7.21 -12.51
CA GLY A 308 -6.35 7.41 -11.79
C GLY A 308 -6.00 8.89 -11.56
N GLU A 309 -6.43 9.79 -12.44
CA GLU A 309 -6.30 11.24 -12.24
C GLU A 309 -6.89 11.66 -10.88
N ALA A 310 -8.10 11.19 -10.56
CA ALA A 310 -8.78 11.52 -9.31
C ALA A 310 -8.07 10.96 -8.07
N ILE A 311 -7.43 9.79 -8.21
CA ILE A 311 -6.67 9.14 -7.14
C ILE A 311 -5.40 9.92 -6.80
N TYR A 312 -4.63 10.35 -7.81
CA TYR A 312 -3.33 11.02 -7.59
C TYR A 312 -3.49 12.51 -7.29
N ASN A 313 -4.40 13.20 -7.99
CA ASN A 313 -4.57 14.64 -7.90
C ASN A 313 -5.62 15.06 -6.87
N GLY A 314 -6.48 14.15 -6.43
CA GLY A 314 -7.53 14.42 -5.45
C GLY A 314 -7.00 14.52 -4.02
N ARG A 315 -7.55 15.47 -3.26
CA ARG A 315 -7.35 15.65 -1.81
C ARG A 315 -8.69 15.66 -1.12
N PRO A 316 -8.79 15.21 0.15
CA PRO A 316 -10.05 15.17 0.89
C PRO A 316 -10.81 16.48 0.83
N TYR A 317 -12.11 16.39 0.54
CA TYR A 317 -13.01 17.54 0.51
C TYR A 317 -14.16 17.28 1.47
N ALA A 318 -14.47 18.26 2.31
CA ALA A 318 -15.39 18.12 3.44
C ALA A 318 -16.88 18.14 3.04
N ALA A 319 -17.25 17.60 1.87
CA ALA A 319 -18.64 17.42 1.48
C ALA A 319 -19.23 16.19 2.16
N GLY A 320 -20.45 16.31 2.69
CA GLY A 320 -21.20 15.19 3.26
C GLY A 320 -22.19 14.58 2.25
N SER A 321 -22.34 13.28 2.22
CA SER A 321 -23.35 12.56 1.44
C SER A 321 -23.87 11.35 2.19
N SER A 322 -24.98 10.80 1.71
CA SER A 322 -25.47 9.51 2.19
C SER A 322 -24.61 8.36 1.65
N GLY A 323 -24.42 7.32 2.44
CA GLY A 323 -23.63 6.13 2.06
C GLY A 323 -22.14 6.41 1.96
N ASN A 324 -21.49 5.74 1.00
CA ASN A 324 -20.03 5.83 0.80
C ASN A 324 -19.62 6.94 -0.17
N ASN A 325 -20.56 7.63 -0.82
CA ASN A 325 -20.27 8.70 -1.78
C ASN A 325 -19.45 9.81 -1.12
N PHE A 326 -18.49 10.38 -1.85
CA PHE A 326 -17.63 11.44 -1.34
C PHE A 326 -17.03 12.25 -2.48
N MET A 327 -16.35 13.33 -2.12
CA MET A 327 -15.64 14.19 -3.07
C MET A 327 -14.17 14.34 -2.68
N LEU A 328 -13.34 14.51 -3.71
CA LEU A 328 -11.96 15.00 -3.59
C LEU A 328 -11.85 16.31 -4.38
N LYS A 329 -11.08 17.27 -3.87
CA LYS A 329 -10.72 18.46 -4.63
C LYS A 329 -9.37 18.27 -5.31
N SER A 330 -9.26 18.65 -6.57
CA SER A 330 -7.98 18.60 -7.28
C SER A 330 -6.94 19.53 -6.64
N VAL A 331 -5.67 19.14 -6.66
CA VAL A 331 -4.55 19.92 -6.08
C VAL A 331 -4.46 21.31 -6.67
N ASP A 332 -4.78 21.48 -7.97
CA ASP A 332 -4.78 22.78 -8.66
C ASP A 332 -6.07 23.60 -8.42
N GLY A 333 -7.02 23.04 -7.69
CA GLY A 333 -8.27 23.71 -7.31
C GLY A 333 -9.32 23.83 -8.42
N LYS A 334 -9.12 23.22 -9.60
CA LYS A 334 -10.00 23.39 -10.76
C LYS A 334 -11.19 22.44 -10.80
N TYR A 335 -11.12 21.32 -10.08
CA TYR A 335 -12.10 20.25 -10.15
C TYR A 335 -12.48 19.71 -8.79
N LEU A 336 -13.73 19.22 -8.69
CA LEU A 336 -14.12 18.24 -7.68
C LEU A 336 -14.30 16.90 -8.38
N TYR A 337 -13.68 15.84 -7.86
CA TYR A 337 -13.89 14.46 -8.26
C TYR A 337 -14.95 13.85 -7.35
N ILE A 338 -16.04 13.38 -7.94
CA ILE A 338 -17.23 12.87 -7.22
C ILE A 338 -17.25 11.36 -7.36
N PHE A 339 -17.01 10.66 -6.29
CA PHE A 339 -16.98 9.19 -6.22
C PHE A 339 -18.36 8.66 -5.86
N VAL A 340 -18.95 7.85 -6.75
CA VAL A 340 -20.30 7.34 -6.61
C VAL A 340 -20.24 5.81 -6.54
N PHE A 341 -20.74 5.29 -5.44
CA PHE A 341 -20.78 3.87 -5.12
C PHE A 341 -22.15 3.27 -5.47
N ASP A 342 -22.18 1.95 -5.61
CA ASP A 342 -23.41 1.16 -5.75
C ASP A 342 -24.32 1.55 -6.92
N LEU A 343 -23.77 2.20 -7.96
CA LEU A 343 -24.50 2.42 -9.20
C LEU A 343 -24.77 1.10 -9.92
N GLY A 344 -26.04 0.92 -10.37
CA GLY A 344 -26.43 -0.20 -11.21
C GLY A 344 -26.10 0.01 -12.68
N ALA A 345 -26.02 -1.09 -13.43
CA ALA A 345 -26.01 -1.07 -14.87
C ALA A 345 -27.44 -0.93 -15.42
N ILE A 346 -27.59 -0.30 -16.59
CA ILE A 346 -28.87 -0.25 -17.32
C ILE A 346 -29.25 -1.66 -17.77
N GLY A 347 -30.47 -2.08 -17.41
CA GLY A 347 -31.01 -3.42 -17.76
C GLY A 347 -32.15 -3.78 -16.83
N ASN A 348 -32.74 -4.96 -17.02
CA ASN A 348 -33.74 -5.50 -16.10
C ASN A 348 -33.14 -6.66 -15.26
N ALA A 349 -33.82 -7.03 -14.19
CA ALA A 349 -33.35 -8.03 -13.22
C ALA A 349 -33.11 -9.43 -13.82
N ASN A 350 -33.69 -9.74 -14.99
CA ASN A 350 -33.49 -11.02 -15.67
C ASN A 350 -32.26 -11.01 -16.60
N VAL A 351 -31.74 -9.82 -16.91
CA VAL A 351 -30.65 -9.62 -17.88
C VAL A 351 -29.40 -9.09 -17.19
N THR A 352 -29.56 -8.29 -16.13
CA THR A 352 -28.44 -7.65 -15.39
C THR A 352 -28.54 -8.00 -13.91
N VAL A 353 -27.68 -8.87 -13.43
CA VAL A 353 -27.65 -9.28 -12.01
C VAL A 353 -27.14 -8.12 -11.15
N GLY A 354 -27.86 -7.81 -10.06
CA GLY A 354 -27.44 -6.81 -9.08
C GLY A 354 -27.66 -5.35 -9.50
N GLY A 355 -28.45 -5.10 -10.54
CA GLY A 355 -28.75 -3.75 -11.03
C GLY A 355 -29.51 -2.92 -9.99
N LYS A 356 -28.82 -1.99 -9.31
CA LYS A 356 -29.45 -0.84 -8.66
C LYS A 356 -29.41 0.32 -9.65
N TYR A 357 -30.52 1.02 -9.77
CA TYR A 357 -30.62 2.12 -10.72
C TYR A 357 -29.98 3.39 -10.17
N SER A 358 -29.62 4.25 -11.12
CA SER A 358 -29.30 5.66 -10.98
C SER A 358 -30.40 6.42 -10.21
N GLY A 359 -30.01 7.47 -9.57
CA GLY A 359 -30.92 8.36 -8.88
C GLY A 359 -30.25 9.67 -8.51
N SER A 360 -31.00 10.55 -7.93
CA SER A 360 -30.48 11.79 -7.40
C SER A 360 -29.61 11.52 -6.18
N ILE A 361 -28.40 12.06 -6.19
CA ILE A 361 -27.44 12.03 -5.07
C ILE A 361 -27.27 13.46 -4.60
N ALA A 362 -27.35 13.64 -3.29
CA ALA A 362 -27.16 14.93 -2.65
C ALA A 362 -25.87 14.98 -1.84
N PHE A 363 -25.19 16.12 -1.90
CA PHE A 363 -24.03 16.46 -1.10
C PHE A 363 -24.26 17.78 -0.40
N GLY A 364 -23.97 17.83 0.90
CA GLY A 364 -23.95 19.05 1.70
C GLY A 364 -22.53 19.57 1.86
N ASN A 365 -22.39 20.83 2.23
CA ASN A 365 -21.12 21.54 2.44
C ASN A 365 -20.26 21.65 1.18
N VAL A 366 -20.87 21.76 0.00
CA VAL A 366 -20.19 22.02 -1.27
C VAL A 366 -20.08 23.51 -1.50
N LYS A 367 -18.97 24.10 -1.07
CA LYS A 367 -18.77 25.55 -1.05
C LYS A 367 -18.27 26.13 -2.37
N ASP A 368 -17.64 25.29 -3.20
CA ASP A 368 -17.14 25.71 -4.52
C ASP A 368 -18.29 25.76 -5.53
N GLU A 369 -18.34 26.80 -6.35
CA GLU A 369 -19.32 26.94 -7.42
C GLU A 369 -18.99 26.04 -8.61
N ILE A 370 -19.97 25.24 -9.04
CA ILE A 370 -19.80 24.21 -10.07
C ILE A 370 -20.33 24.74 -11.41
N LYS A 371 -19.49 24.73 -12.43
CA LYS A 371 -19.81 25.09 -13.81
C LYS A 371 -20.45 23.98 -14.61
N GLY A 372 -20.09 22.73 -14.35
CA GLY A 372 -20.60 21.57 -15.05
C GLY A 372 -20.05 20.26 -14.47
N ILE A 373 -20.78 19.17 -14.64
CA ILE A 373 -20.40 17.83 -14.17
C ILE A 373 -20.45 16.87 -15.35
N GLU A 374 -19.46 15.99 -15.47
CA GLU A 374 -19.40 14.93 -16.46
C GLU A 374 -18.81 13.64 -15.88
N TRP A 375 -19.23 12.49 -16.38
CA TRP A 375 -18.57 11.23 -16.09
C TRP A 375 -17.18 11.17 -16.71
N MET A 376 -16.16 10.72 -15.94
CA MET A 376 -14.80 10.64 -16.46
C MET A 376 -14.59 9.49 -17.46
N ASP A 377 -15.41 8.43 -17.38
CA ASP A 377 -15.31 7.25 -18.25
C ASP A 377 -15.80 7.49 -19.69
N ASN A 378 -16.75 8.40 -19.90
CA ASN A 378 -17.35 8.61 -21.23
C ASN A 378 -17.64 10.08 -21.58
N GLY A 379 -17.32 11.01 -20.70
CA GLY A 379 -17.54 12.47 -20.92
C GLY A 379 -19.01 12.91 -20.93
N LYS A 380 -19.92 12.02 -20.55
CA LYS A 380 -21.36 12.31 -20.57
C LYS A 380 -21.71 13.33 -19.48
N LYS A 381 -22.32 14.45 -19.87
CA LYS A 381 -22.74 15.50 -18.97
C LYS A 381 -23.88 15.04 -18.06
N LEU A 382 -23.84 15.48 -16.80
CA LEU A 382 -24.85 15.17 -15.80
C LEU A 382 -25.65 16.40 -15.45
N GLU A 383 -26.95 16.21 -15.29
CA GLU A 383 -27.84 17.23 -14.76
C GLU A 383 -27.59 17.42 -13.26
N PHE A 384 -27.54 18.65 -12.82
CA PHE A 384 -27.37 18.99 -11.42
C PHE A 384 -28.05 20.31 -11.06
N VAL A 385 -28.32 20.49 -9.77
CA VAL A 385 -28.77 21.74 -9.19
C VAL A 385 -27.87 22.02 -7.98
N GLN A 386 -27.31 23.21 -7.92
CA GLN A 386 -26.60 23.70 -6.75
C GLN A 386 -27.33 24.90 -6.17
N SER A 387 -27.61 24.87 -4.88
CA SER A 387 -28.23 25.96 -4.14
C SER A 387 -27.54 26.10 -2.79
N ASN A 388 -26.98 27.28 -2.52
CA ASN A 388 -26.10 27.51 -1.38
C ASN A 388 -24.93 26.50 -1.38
N ASP A 389 -24.77 25.74 -0.29
CA ASP A 389 -23.76 24.70 -0.14
C ASP A 389 -24.28 23.27 -0.40
N MET A 390 -25.48 23.15 -0.98
CA MET A 390 -26.09 21.88 -1.36
C MET A 390 -25.94 21.62 -2.86
N LEU A 391 -25.43 20.44 -3.21
CA LEU A 391 -25.39 19.92 -4.57
C LEU A 391 -26.30 18.71 -4.69
N CYS A 392 -27.21 18.72 -5.65
CA CYS A 392 -27.99 17.56 -6.04
C CYS A 392 -27.68 17.25 -7.51
N MET A 393 -27.21 16.02 -7.80
CA MET A 393 -26.87 15.59 -9.15
C MET A 393 -27.65 14.32 -9.53
N ASN A 394 -27.98 14.18 -10.80
CA ASN A 394 -28.61 13.00 -11.35
C ASN A 394 -27.54 12.00 -11.81
N ALA A 395 -27.15 11.06 -10.92
CA ALA A 395 -26.15 10.03 -11.22
C ALA A 395 -26.76 8.94 -12.09
N THR A 396 -26.55 8.99 -13.40
CA THR A 396 -26.98 7.96 -14.34
C THR A 396 -26.18 6.66 -14.14
N GLY A 397 -26.86 5.51 -14.22
CA GLY A 397 -26.24 4.20 -14.10
C GLY A 397 -25.23 3.90 -15.21
N TYR A 398 -24.52 2.78 -15.07
CA TYR A 398 -23.62 2.27 -16.12
C TYR A 398 -24.44 1.87 -17.35
N GLU A 399 -23.85 2.03 -18.53
CA GLU A 399 -24.39 1.47 -19.76
C GLU A 399 -24.42 -0.06 -19.69
N TYR A 400 -25.34 -0.69 -20.42
CA TYR A 400 -25.43 -2.15 -20.48
C TYR A 400 -24.09 -2.76 -20.88
N GLY A 401 -23.65 -3.78 -20.15
CA GLY A 401 -22.34 -4.42 -20.34
C GLY A 401 -21.18 -3.73 -19.62
N SER A 402 -21.43 -2.65 -18.88
CA SER A 402 -20.42 -1.94 -18.08
C SER A 402 -20.81 -1.91 -16.61
N SER A 403 -19.84 -2.20 -15.74
CA SER A 403 -19.91 -1.98 -14.28
C SER A 403 -18.49 -1.99 -13.70
N LEU A 404 -18.05 -0.85 -13.19
CA LEU A 404 -16.68 -0.63 -12.75
C LEU A 404 -16.53 -0.55 -11.20
N GLY A 405 -17.59 -0.91 -10.47
CA GLY A 405 -17.63 -0.85 -9.01
C GLY A 405 -17.89 0.56 -8.48
N VAL A 406 -16.88 1.44 -8.54
CA VAL A 406 -17.01 2.87 -8.21
C VAL A 406 -16.91 3.68 -9.50
N ARG A 407 -17.87 4.60 -9.72
CA ARG A 407 -17.84 5.53 -10.86
C ARG A 407 -17.45 6.92 -10.41
N VAL A 408 -16.63 7.60 -11.19
CA VAL A 408 -16.16 8.93 -10.83
C VAL A 408 -16.63 9.96 -11.84
N ALA A 409 -17.24 11.03 -11.32
CA ALA A 409 -17.54 12.21 -12.12
C ALA A 409 -16.53 13.32 -11.80
N ARG A 410 -16.31 14.20 -12.79
CA ARG A 410 -15.50 15.40 -12.64
C ARG A 410 -16.39 16.62 -12.75
N ALA A 411 -16.42 17.43 -11.71
CA ALA A 411 -17.10 18.73 -11.67
C ALA A 411 -16.08 19.85 -11.91
N ALA A 412 -16.25 20.61 -12.98
CA ALA A 412 -15.45 21.80 -13.25
C ALA A 412 -15.91 22.95 -12.35
N LEU A 413 -14.97 23.65 -11.72
CA LEU A 413 -15.24 24.83 -10.88
C LEU A 413 -15.18 26.12 -11.68
N VAL A 414 -15.87 27.16 -11.19
CA VAL A 414 -15.91 28.51 -11.80
C VAL A 414 -14.57 29.22 -11.62
#